data_14786e26ebdd968efb481c1c19cd0f22
#
_entry.id   14786e26ebdd968efb481c1c19cd0f22
#
_cell.length_a   1.000
_cell.length_b   1.000
_cell.length_c   1.000
_cell.angle_alpha   90.00
_cell.angle_beta   90.00
_cell.angle_gamma   90.00
#
_symmetry.space_group_name_H-M   'P 1'
#
loop_
_entity.id
_entity.type
_entity.pdbx_description
1 polymer ?
#
loop_
_entity_poly.entity_id
_entity_poly.type
_entity_poly.pdbx_seq_one_letter_code
_entity_poly.pdbx_strand_id
1 'polypeptide(L)'
;MTADPGTPTATYRLQLQPAFPFAAAERAVPYLASLGVSHLHLSPVLEAVPGSTHGYDVVDHSAVRAELGGEEGLRALARTARAHGLGLIVDIVPNHMAAPAPERLNAPLWEVLREGPESPYARWFDIDWRAHGGKVLLPVLGGPLGEEWDRLRVEDGALRYYDHAFPLRPGTEGLPLAELLDAQWYRLGWWRLARTELNYRRFFTISELIAVRVEDPEVFAATHATLLELVRDGVVDGLRIDHPDGLADPEGYLRRLDRAVRAAAGDGVRGPG
;
A
#
# COMPACT_ATOMS: atom_id res chain seq x y z
N MET A 1 34.66 6.16 -5.37
CA MET A 1 33.73 7.29 -5.58
C MET A 1 32.70 6.77 -6.59
N THR A 2 31.51 6.43 -6.12
CA THR A 2 30.38 6.07 -7.01
C THR A 2 29.91 7.38 -7.64
N ALA A 3 29.80 7.40 -8.97
CA ALA A 3 29.29 8.58 -9.68
C ALA A 3 27.84 8.81 -9.23
N ASP A 4 27.50 10.05 -8.90
CA ASP A 4 26.12 10.49 -8.75
C ASP A 4 25.44 10.28 -10.13
N PRO A 5 24.34 9.50 -10.22
CA PRO A 5 23.68 9.27 -11.51
C PRO A 5 23.09 10.53 -12.14
N GLY A 6 23.08 11.64 -11.39
CA GLY A 6 22.63 12.95 -11.90
C GLY A 6 21.12 13.02 -12.17
N THR A 7 20.73 14.01 -12.96
CA THR A 7 19.33 14.18 -13.37
C THR A 7 18.91 13.09 -14.36
N PRO A 8 17.72 12.45 -14.20
CA PRO A 8 17.21 11.46 -15.14
C PRO A 8 17.08 12.02 -16.55
N THR A 9 17.75 11.40 -17.51
CA THR A 9 17.67 11.76 -18.95
C THR A 9 16.83 10.75 -19.74
N ALA A 10 16.92 9.46 -19.38
CA ALA A 10 16.13 8.39 -19.93
C ALA A 10 15.94 7.29 -18.88
N THR A 11 14.76 6.73 -18.77
CA THR A 11 14.45 5.68 -17.81
C THR A 11 14.01 4.41 -18.50
N TYR A 12 14.33 3.24 -17.91
CA TYR A 12 13.78 1.96 -18.33
C TYR A 12 12.94 1.37 -17.20
N ARG A 13 11.64 1.14 -17.47
CA ARG A 13 10.73 0.62 -16.45
C ARG A 13 10.85 -0.90 -16.32
N LEU A 14 11.05 -1.36 -15.09
CA LEU A 14 11.05 -2.76 -14.72
C LEU A 14 9.78 -3.09 -13.91
N GLN A 15 9.02 -4.07 -14.40
CA GLN A 15 7.89 -4.61 -13.68
C GLN A 15 8.38 -5.73 -12.76
N LEU A 16 8.51 -5.44 -11.46
CA LEU A 16 8.92 -6.39 -10.45
C LEU A 16 7.74 -7.27 -10.02
N GLN A 17 7.99 -8.56 -9.87
CA GLN A 17 7.03 -9.56 -9.44
C GLN A 17 7.78 -10.81 -8.96
N PRO A 18 7.14 -11.80 -8.30
CA PRO A 18 7.84 -13.00 -7.83
C PRO A 18 8.62 -13.73 -8.93
N ALA A 19 8.13 -13.72 -10.17
CA ALA A 19 8.84 -14.30 -11.32
C ALA A 19 10.00 -13.43 -11.86
N PHE A 20 10.05 -12.14 -11.48
CA PHE A 20 11.11 -11.19 -11.83
C PHE A 20 11.46 -10.34 -10.62
N PRO A 21 12.13 -10.91 -9.58
CA PRO A 21 12.51 -10.23 -8.36
C PRO A 21 13.76 -9.35 -8.57
N PHE A 22 14.21 -8.68 -7.49
CA PHE A 22 15.40 -7.81 -7.53
C PHE A 22 16.65 -8.50 -8.09
N ALA A 23 16.89 -9.75 -7.74
CA ALA A 23 18.02 -10.52 -8.26
C ALA A 23 17.93 -10.74 -9.80
N ALA A 24 16.74 -10.84 -10.37
CA ALA A 24 16.59 -10.92 -11.82
C ALA A 24 16.83 -9.54 -12.48
N ALA A 25 16.33 -8.49 -11.87
CA ALA A 25 16.58 -7.11 -12.32
C ALA A 25 18.10 -6.78 -12.26
N GLU A 26 18.78 -7.19 -11.18
CA GLU A 26 20.23 -7.01 -11.00
C GLU A 26 21.03 -7.64 -12.14
N ARG A 27 20.69 -8.88 -12.53
CA ARG A 27 21.34 -9.54 -13.68
C ARG A 27 21.14 -8.82 -15.01
N ALA A 28 20.05 -8.06 -15.15
CA ALA A 28 19.76 -7.31 -16.37
C ALA A 28 20.48 -5.95 -16.42
N VAL A 29 21.03 -5.46 -15.32
CA VAL A 29 21.67 -4.13 -15.22
C VAL A 29 22.73 -3.89 -16.31
N PRO A 30 23.68 -4.80 -16.59
CA PRO A 30 24.71 -4.54 -17.62
C PRO A 30 24.10 -4.32 -19.00
N TYR A 31 23.07 -5.09 -19.35
CA TYR A 31 22.36 -4.91 -20.61
C TYR A 31 21.62 -3.56 -20.66
N LEU A 32 20.89 -3.22 -19.59
CA LEU A 32 20.11 -1.99 -19.51
C LEU A 32 21.03 -0.75 -19.56
N ALA A 33 22.19 -0.81 -18.91
CA ALA A 33 23.21 0.24 -19.01
C ALA A 33 23.71 0.42 -20.45
N SER A 34 23.87 -0.67 -21.22
CA SER A 34 24.30 -0.61 -22.61
C SER A 34 23.29 0.08 -23.54
N LEU A 35 22.02 0.21 -23.11
CA LEU A 35 20.99 0.94 -23.86
C LEU A 35 21.12 2.47 -23.73
N GLY A 36 22.02 2.95 -22.84
CA GLY A 36 22.24 4.37 -22.63
C GLY A 36 21.18 5.06 -21.75
N VAL A 37 20.37 4.30 -21.00
CA VAL A 37 19.46 4.89 -20.00
C VAL A 37 20.25 5.39 -18.80
N SER A 38 19.74 6.40 -18.10
CA SER A 38 20.36 6.95 -16.90
C SER A 38 19.83 6.34 -15.60
N HIS A 39 18.58 5.88 -15.60
CA HIS A 39 17.92 5.34 -14.42
C HIS A 39 17.03 4.13 -14.76
N LEU A 40 16.92 3.24 -13.79
CA LEU A 40 15.91 2.20 -13.77
C LEU A 40 14.69 2.71 -12.99
N HIS A 41 13.51 2.59 -13.58
CA HIS A 41 12.24 2.89 -12.92
C HIS A 41 11.61 1.57 -12.45
N LEU A 42 11.59 1.35 -11.15
CA LEU A 42 11.05 0.14 -10.54
C LEU A 42 9.56 0.31 -10.25
N SER A 43 8.74 -0.71 -10.55
CA SER A 43 7.37 -0.81 -10.01
C SER A 43 7.42 -0.85 -8.47
N PRO A 44 6.26 -0.69 -7.76
CA PRO A 44 6.28 -0.57 -6.30
C PRO A 44 7.04 -1.69 -5.61
N VAL A 45 7.83 -1.32 -4.59
CA VAL A 45 8.79 -2.20 -3.90
C VAL A 45 8.37 -2.58 -2.48
N LEU A 46 7.34 -1.92 -1.92
CA LEU A 46 6.86 -2.19 -0.57
C LEU A 46 6.00 -3.46 -0.54
N GLU A 47 5.74 -3.98 0.68
CA GLU A 47 5.01 -5.22 0.86
C GLU A 47 3.60 -5.12 0.28
N ALA A 48 3.25 -6.05 -0.57
CA ALA A 48 2.00 -6.09 -1.33
C ALA A 48 1.25 -7.41 -1.06
N VAL A 49 0.05 -7.54 -1.60
CA VAL A 49 -0.70 -8.80 -1.52
C VAL A 49 0.19 -9.95 -2.05
N PRO A 50 0.30 -11.08 -1.33
CA PRO A 50 1.12 -12.22 -1.76
C PRO A 50 0.79 -12.66 -3.19
N GLY A 51 1.83 -12.86 -3.99
CA GLY A 51 1.69 -13.23 -5.40
C GLY A 51 1.34 -12.07 -6.35
N SER A 52 1.21 -10.83 -5.86
CA SER A 52 0.96 -9.66 -6.71
C SER A 52 1.96 -9.57 -7.85
N THR A 53 1.48 -9.35 -9.07
CA THR A 53 2.32 -9.21 -10.27
C THR A 53 2.69 -7.77 -10.60
N HIS A 54 2.24 -6.81 -9.77
CA HIS A 54 2.40 -5.38 -10.03
C HIS A 54 2.82 -4.54 -8.81
N GLY A 55 2.46 -4.94 -7.56
CA GLY A 55 2.86 -4.26 -6.32
C GLY A 55 2.06 -3.00 -5.95
N TYR A 56 1.01 -2.62 -6.72
CA TYR A 56 0.17 -1.46 -6.40
C TYR A 56 -0.86 -1.74 -5.30
N ASP A 57 -1.04 -2.99 -4.92
CA ASP A 57 -1.90 -3.50 -3.87
C ASP A 57 -1.14 -3.63 -2.54
N VAL A 58 -0.56 -2.51 -2.09
CA VAL A 58 0.26 -2.43 -0.88
C VAL A 58 -0.55 -2.83 0.35
N VAL A 59 0.04 -3.67 1.20
CA VAL A 59 -0.55 -4.10 2.49
C VAL A 59 0.26 -3.62 3.69
N ASP A 60 1.57 -3.34 3.50
CA ASP A 60 2.44 -2.82 4.55
C ASP A 60 3.46 -1.83 3.97
N HIS A 61 3.47 -0.61 4.50
CA HIS A 61 4.41 0.43 4.13
C HIS A 61 5.74 0.37 4.90
N SER A 62 5.82 -0.47 5.93
CA SER A 62 7.00 -0.55 6.80
C SER A 62 8.09 -1.48 6.30
N ALA A 63 7.83 -2.26 5.25
CA ALA A 63 8.75 -3.27 4.75
C ALA A 63 8.89 -3.26 3.23
N VAL A 64 10.10 -3.55 2.76
CA VAL A 64 10.36 -3.89 1.36
C VAL A 64 9.91 -5.33 1.11
N ARG A 65 9.24 -5.57 0.01
CA ARG A 65 8.55 -6.80 -0.34
C ARG A 65 9.47 -8.02 -0.31
N ALA A 66 9.15 -8.96 0.59
CA ALA A 66 9.94 -10.17 0.82
C ALA A 66 10.01 -11.08 -0.43
N GLU A 67 8.90 -11.22 -1.18
CA GLU A 67 8.86 -12.02 -2.42
C GLU A 67 9.76 -11.49 -3.53
N LEU A 68 10.16 -10.23 -3.47
CA LEU A 68 11.12 -9.62 -4.41
C LEU A 68 12.57 -9.78 -3.96
N GLY A 69 12.82 -10.25 -2.74
CA GLY A 69 14.14 -10.38 -2.13
C GLY A 69 14.37 -9.43 -0.95
N GLY A 70 13.33 -8.73 -0.49
CA GLY A 70 13.37 -7.83 0.66
C GLY A 70 14.31 -6.64 0.46
N GLU A 71 14.59 -5.94 1.54
CA GLU A 71 15.46 -4.75 1.52
C GLU A 71 16.89 -5.08 1.10
N GLU A 72 17.42 -6.23 1.50
CA GLU A 72 18.78 -6.66 1.11
C GLU A 72 18.89 -6.82 -0.42
N GLY A 73 17.89 -7.43 -1.06
CA GLY A 73 17.83 -7.56 -2.52
C GLY A 73 17.75 -6.22 -3.25
N LEU A 74 16.94 -5.27 -2.73
CA LEU A 74 16.86 -3.93 -3.29
C LEU A 74 18.20 -3.18 -3.16
N ARG A 75 18.85 -3.28 -1.99
CA ARG A 75 20.16 -2.68 -1.76
C ARG A 75 21.25 -3.30 -2.66
N ALA A 76 21.18 -4.60 -2.94
CA ALA A 76 22.10 -5.26 -3.89
C ALA A 76 21.90 -4.73 -5.31
N LEU A 77 20.65 -4.66 -5.79
CA LEU A 77 20.30 -4.08 -7.08
C LEU A 77 20.81 -2.63 -7.20
N ALA A 78 20.62 -1.81 -6.15
CA ALA A 78 21.09 -0.42 -6.13
C ALA A 78 22.60 -0.31 -6.26
N ARG A 79 23.37 -1.15 -5.55
CA ARG A 79 24.84 -1.18 -5.67
C ARG A 79 25.28 -1.54 -7.08
N THR A 80 24.68 -2.57 -7.67
CA THR A 80 24.99 -3.02 -9.03
C THR A 80 24.61 -1.97 -10.07
N ALA A 81 23.43 -1.36 -9.96
CA ALA A 81 22.99 -0.27 -10.84
C ALA A 81 24.01 0.89 -10.79
N ARG A 82 24.39 1.31 -9.60
CA ARG A 82 25.37 2.40 -9.38
C ARG A 82 26.74 2.10 -9.93
N ALA A 83 27.23 0.86 -9.82
CA ALA A 83 28.49 0.43 -10.41
C ALA A 83 28.48 0.52 -11.95
N HIS A 84 27.29 0.54 -12.56
CA HIS A 84 27.08 0.73 -14.02
C HIS A 84 26.63 2.14 -14.38
N GLY A 85 26.66 3.10 -13.46
CA GLY A 85 26.28 4.49 -13.69
C GLY A 85 24.77 4.74 -13.78
N LEU A 86 23.94 3.80 -13.27
CA LEU A 86 22.48 3.93 -13.26
C LEU A 86 21.98 4.33 -11.87
N GLY A 87 20.98 5.23 -11.83
CA GLY A 87 20.20 5.52 -10.64
C GLY A 87 18.92 4.67 -10.57
N LEU A 88 18.26 4.67 -9.40
CA LEU A 88 16.98 4.01 -9.16
C LEU A 88 15.87 5.03 -8.88
N ILE A 89 14.79 4.94 -9.64
CA ILE A 89 13.51 5.61 -9.38
C ILE A 89 12.51 4.54 -8.95
N VAL A 90 11.85 4.76 -7.82
CA VAL A 90 10.87 3.80 -7.28
C VAL A 90 9.45 4.37 -7.44
N ASP A 91 8.54 3.53 -7.92
CA ASP A 91 7.12 3.83 -7.96
C ASP A 91 6.53 3.72 -6.55
N ILE A 92 5.79 4.73 -6.10
CA ILE A 92 5.15 4.77 -4.78
C ILE A 92 3.64 4.92 -4.90
N VAL A 93 2.91 4.35 -3.96
CA VAL A 93 1.45 4.26 -3.96
C VAL A 93 0.88 4.97 -2.73
N PRO A 94 0.80 6.32 -2.72
CA PRO A 94 0.34 7.05 -1.54
C PRO A 94 -1.18 7.04 -1.38
N ASN A 95 -1.93 6.84 -2.46
CA ASN A 95 -3.37 7.08 -2.47
C ASN A 95 -4.19 5.98 -1.78
N HIS A 96 -3.72 4.74 -1.77
CA HIS A 96 -4.49 3.60 -1.27
C HIS A 96 -3.63 2.46 -0.73
N MET A 97 -4.27 1.58 0.03
CA MET A 97 -3.81 0.24 0.39
C MET A 97 -4.80 -0.81 -0.09
N ALA A 98 -4.37 -2.05 -0.20
CA ALA A 98 -5.28 -3.15 -0.45
C ALA A 98 -6.21 -3.40 0.75
N ALA A 99 -7.48 -3.73 0.46
CA ALA A 99 -8.38 -4.42 1.37
C ALA A 99 -8.45 -5.88 0.93
N PRO A 100 -7.45 -6.71 1.30
CA PRO A 100 -7.24 -8.03 0.73
C PRO A 100 -8.17 -9.09 1.36
N ALA A 101 -8.23 -10.26 0.73
CA ALA A 101 -8.75 -11.47 1.34
C ALA A 101 -7.56 -12.46 1.55
N PRO A 102 -7.24 -12.85 2.80
CA PRO A 102 -7.86 -12.42 4.05
C PRO A 102 -7.41 -11.02 4.51
N GLU A 103 -8.30 -10.32 5.19
CA GLU A 103 -8.12 -8.91 5.61
C GLU A 103 -6.94 -8.70 6.56
N ARG A 104 -6.52 -9.72 7.30
CA ARG A 104 -5.36 -9.67 8.21
C ARG A 104 -4.02 -9.36 7.51
N LEU A 105 -3.96 -9.47 6.19
CA LEU A 105 -2.77 -9.07 5.43
C LEU A 105 -2.51 -7.56 5.51
N ASN A 106 -3.57 -6.75 5.66
CA ASN A 106 -3.47 -5.32 5.95
C ASN A 106 -3.71 -5.10 7.45
N ALA A 107 -2.64 -5.08 8.23
CA ALA A 107 -2.75 -4.96 9.69
C ALA A 107 -3.44 -3.67 10.17
N PRO A 108 -3.17 -2.47 9.60
CA PRO A 108 -3.94 -1.26 9.92
C PRO A 108 -5.44 -1.41 9.69
N LEU A 109 -5.85 -1.95 8.55
CA LEU A 109 -7.28 -2.16 8.25
C LEU A 109 -7.90 -3.19 9.20
N TRP A 110 -7.18 -4.29 9.47
CA TRP A 110 -7.62 -5.31 10.42
C TRP A 110 -7.94 -4.70 11.79
N GLU A 111 -7.04 -3.87 12.33
CA GLU A 111 -7.23 -3.21 13.63
C GLU A 111 -8.40 -2.20 13.59
N VAL A 112 -8.61 -1.50 12.48
CA VAL A 112 -9.78 -0.62 12.31
C VAL A 112 -11.08 -1.41 12.32
N LEU A 113 -11.12 -2.54 11.65
CA LEU A 113 -12.32 -3.40 11.64
C LEU A 113 -12.58 -4.05 13.01
N ARG A 114 -11.52 -4.27 13.81
CA ARG A 114 -11.59 -4.87 15.14
C ARG A 114 -12.00 -3.88 16.23
N GLU A 115 -11.38 -2.69 16.26
CA GLU A 115 -11.49 -1.71 17.34
C GLU A 115 -12.38 -0.49 16.95
N GLY A 116 -12.76 -0.37 15.67
CA GLY A 116 -13.58 0.72 15.18
C GLY A 116 -12.88 2.07 15.24
N PRO A 117 -13.65 3.16 15.53
CA PRO A 117 -13.11 4.51 15.57
C PRO A 117 -12.06 4.76 16.66
N GLU A 118 -11.95 3.89 17.66
CA GLU A 118 -10.94 3.97 18.73
C GLU A 118 -9.59 3.35 18.31
N SER A 119 -9.52 2.67 17.16
CA SER A 119 -8.28 2.14 16.63
C SER A 119 -7.25 3.25 16.40
N PRO A 120 -5.97 3.04 16.74
CA PRO A 120 -4.91 4.00 16.41
C PRO A 120 -4.79 4.23 14.89
N TYR A 121 -5.28 3.28 14.08
CA TYR A 121 -5.30 3.37 12.63
C TYR A 121 -6.61 3.93 12.06
N ALA A 122 -7.61 4.29 12.87
CA ALA A 122 -8.87 4.83 12.37
C ALA A 122 -8.69 6.11 11.52
N ARG A 123 -7.65 6.90 11.79
CA ARG A 123 -7.28 8.09 11.02
C ARG A 123 -6.56 7.81 9.69
N TRP A 124 -6.10 6.55 9.48
CA TRP A 124 -5.38 6.18 8.26
C TRP A 124 -6.28 6.15 7.03
N PHE A 125 -7.54 5.78 7.25
CA PHE A 125 -8.50 5.60 6.18
C PHE A 125 -9.58 6.69 6.22
N ASP A 126 -10.05 7.08 5.05
CA ASP A 126 -11.08 8.10 4.90
C ASP A 126 -12.47 7.46 5.00
N ILE A 127 -12.89 7.16 6.26
CA ILE A 127 -14.13 6.48 6.60
C ILE A 127 -15.12 7.48 7.19
N ASP A 128 -16.34 7.56 6.63
CA ASP A 128 -17.46 8.27 7.25
C ASP A 128 -18.15 7.40 8.30
N TRP A 129 -17.70 7.54 9.54
CA TRP A 129 -18.24 6.83 10.69
C TRP A 129 -19.68 7.25 11.08
N ARG A 130 -20.23 8.31 10.48
CA ARG A 130 -21.64 8.72 10.71
C ARG A 130 -22.61 7.88 9.89
N ALA A 131 -22.14 7.31 8.80
CA ALA A 131 -22.94 6.40 7.99
C ALA A 131 -23.06 5.02 8.67
N HIS A 132 -24.08 4.27 8.26
CA HIS A 132 -24.33 2.88 8.64
C HIS A 132 -24.29 2.61 10.16
N GLY A 133 -24.67 3.60 10.99
CA GLY A 133 -24.69 3.43 12.46
C GLY A 133 -23.29 3.27 13.07
N GLY A 134 -22.25 3.85 12.47
CA GLY A 134 -20.88 3.76 12.95
C GLY A 134 -20.11 2.53 12.46
N LYS A 135 -20.57 1.90 11.38
CA LYS A 135 -19.95 0.68 10.84
C LYS A 135 -19.33 0.94 9.46
N VAL A 136 -18.25 0.25 9.16
CA VAL A 136 -17.66 0.24 7.81
C VAL A 136 -18.45 -0.74 6.92
N LEU A 137 -18.97 -0.28 5.79
CA LEU A 137 -19.60 -1.18 4.83
C LEU A 137 -18.54 -1.93 4.02
N LEU A 138 -18.50 -3.24 4.16
CA LEU A 138 -17.65 -4.13 3.37
C LEU A 138 -18.49 -4.84 2.29
N PRO A 139 -18.40 -4.42 1.02
CA PRO A 139 -19.22 -4.94 -0.07
C PRO A 139 -18.61 -6.23 -0.66
N VAL A 140 -18.58 -7.29 0.13
CA VAL A 140 -17.89 -8.56 -0.20
C VAL A 140 -18.83 -9.72 -0.50
N LEU A 141 -20.12 -9.61 -0.12
CA LEU A 141 -21.07 -10.71 -0.30
C LEU A 141 -21.49 -10.86 -1.77
N GLY A 142 -21.64 -12.09 -2.23
CA GLY A 142 -22.12 -12.42 -3.56
C GLY A 142 -23.58 -12.07 -3.81
N GLY A 143 -24.40 -11.99 -2.74
CA GLY A 143 -25.82 -11.66 -2.73
C GLY A 143 -26.22 -10.91 -1.47
N PRO A 144 -27.55 -10.65 -1.29
CA PRO A 144 -28.08 -10.16 -0.03
C PRO A 144 -27.70 -11.06 1.15
N LEU A 145 -27.48 -10.48 2.33
CA LEU A 145 -27.01 -11.20 3.52
C LEU A 145 -27.83 -12.47 3.84
N GLY A 146 -29.15 -12.42 3.68
CA GLY A 146 -30.02 -13.57 3.93
C GLY A 146 -29.76 -14.76 2.99
N GLU A 147 -29.32 -14.51 1.76
CA GLU A 147 -28.98 -15.55 0.77
C GLU A 147 -27.58 -16.14 1.00
N GLU A 148 -26.71 -15.38 1.66
CA GLU A 148 -25.34 -15.76 1.95
C GLU A 148 -25.14 -16.30 3.38
N TRP A 149 -26.20 -16.33 4.18
CA TRP A 149 -26.17 -16.63 5.61
C TRP A 149 -25.47 -17.95 5.95
N ASP A 150 -25.78 -19.02 5.25
CA ASP A 150 -25.23 -20.35 5.51
C ASP A 150 -23.73 -20.49 5.14
N ARG A 151 -23.18 -19.48 4.49
CA ARG A 151 -21.77 -19.42 4.13
C ARG A 151 -20.92 -18.67 5.16
N LEU A 152 -21.58 -17.99 6.09
CA LEU A 152 -20.91 -17.27 7.17
C LEU A 152 -20.67 -18.22 8.35
N ARG A 153 -19.48 -18.21 8.90
CA ARG A 153 -19.12 -19.00 10.08
C ARG A 153 -18.07 -18.29 10.91
N VAL A 154 -18.06 -18.57 12.19
CA VAL A 154 -16.98 -18.14 13.10
C VAL A 154 -16.01 -19.31 13.24
N GLU A 155 -14.75 -19.09 12.87
CA GLU A 155 -13.70 -20.09 12.90
C GLU A 155 -12.35 -19.40 13.17
N ASP A 156 -11.51 -20.00 14.02
CA ASP A 156 -10.19 -19.45 14.40
C ASP A 156 -10.24 -17.98 14.90
N GLY A 157 -11.26 -17.63 15.64
CA GLY A 157 -11.43 -16.29 16.19
C GLY A 157 -11.74 -15.19 15.17
N ALA A 158 -12.21 -15.57 13.98
CA ALA A 158 -12.60 -14.65 12.91
C ALA A 158 -13.96 -15.04 12.31
N LEU A 159 -14.65 -14.05 11.77
CA LEU A 159 -15.82 -14.27 10.90
C LEU A 159 -15.30 -14.61 9.49
N ARG A 160 -15.69 -15.79 9.00
CA ARG A 160 -15.26 -16.30 7.69
C ARG A 160 -16.37 -16.19 6.66
N TYR A 161 -15.95 -15.83 5.43
CA TYR A 161 -16.78 -15.88 4.23
C TYR A 161 -15.87 -16.17 3.03
N TYR A 162 -15.88 -17.39 2.50
CA TYR A 162 -14.92 -17.87 1.51
C TYR A 162 -13.46 -17.59 1.95
N ASP A 163 -12.69 -16.86 1.15
CA ASP A 163 -11.29 -16.49 1.44
C ASP A 163 -11.18 -15.31 2.42
N HIS A 164 -12.28 -14.62 2.70
CA HIS A 164 -12.33 -13.52 3.65
C HIS A 164 -12.26 -14.01 5.10
N ALA A 165 -11.55 -13.24 5.92
CA ALA A 165 -11.46 -13.45 7.36
C ALA A 165 -11.50 -12.07 8.04
N PHE A 166 -12.62 -11.76 8.69
CA PHE A 166 -12.82 -10.49 9.37
C PHE A 166 -12.56 -10.65 10.87
N PRO A 167 -11.89 -9.65 11.52
CA PRO A 167 -11.69 -9.71 12.96
C PRO A 167 -13.02 -9.63 13.70
N LEU A 168 -13.07 -10.24 14.88
CA LEU A 168 -14.19 -10.05 15.79
C LEU A 168 -13.87 -8.90 16.75
N ARG A 169 -14.89 -8.06 17.02
CA ARG A 169 -14.82 -7.08 18.09
C ARG A 169 -14.62 -7.81 19.41
N PRO A 170 -13.67 -7.40 20.27
CA PRO A 170 -13.41 -8.06 21.55
C PRO A 170 -14.66 -8.20 22.40
N GLY A 171 -14.88 -9.40 22.94
CA GLY A 171 -16.01 -9.74 23.78
C GLY A 171 -17.29 -10.16 23.02
N THR A 172 -17.21 -10.34 21.71
CA THR A 172 -18.36 -10.81 20.88
C THR A 172 -18.24 -12.26 20.43
N GLU A 173 -17.16 -12.95 20.73
CA GLU A 173 -16.76 -14.25 20.21
C GLU A 173 -17.79 -15.38 20.53
N GLY A 174 -18.54 -15.22 21.62
CA GLY A 174 -19.53 -16.20 22.07
C GLY A 174 -20.98 -15.89 21.68
N LEU A 175 -21.22 -14.80 20.93
CA LEU A 175 -22.56 -14.39 20.54
C LEU A 175 -23.13 -15.30 19.44
N PRO A 176 -24.46 -15.51 19.40
CA PRO A 176 -25.14 -16.08 18.23
C PRO A 176 -24.82 -15.26 16.98
N LEU A 177 -24.72 -15.91 15.81
CA LEU A 177 -24.23 -15.27 14.57
C LEU A 177 -24.95 -13.95 14.23
N ALA A 178 -26.25 -13.85 14.43
CA ALA A 178 -27.02 -12.64 14.16
C ALA A 178 -26.58 -11.47 15.06
N GLU A 179 -26.46 -11.73 16.37
CA GLU A 179 -26.01 -10.74 17.34
C GLU A 179 -24.52 -10.39 17.15
N LEU A 180 -23.72 -11.40 16.80
CA LEU A 180 -22.29 -11.21 16.47
C LEU A 180 -22.13 -10.26 15.30
N LEU A 181 -22.84 -10.47 14.19
CA LEU A 181 -22.80 -9.60 13.00
C LEU A 181 -23.24 -8.16 13.34
N ASP A 182 -24.26 -8.03 14.20
CA ASP A 182 -24.73 -6.71 14.61
C ASP A 182 -23.76 -6.00 15.58
N ALA A 183 -22.95 -6.73 16.32
CA ALA A 183 -21.99 -6.17 17.27
C ALA A 183 -20.69 -5.66 16.64
N GLN A 184 -20.37 -5.98 15.38
CA GLN A 184 -19.11 -5.62 14.75
C GLN A 184 -19.04 -4.13 14.36
N TRP A 185 -17.83 -3.61 14.19
CA TRP A 185 -17.54 -2.27 13.65
C TRP A 185 -17.62 -2.22 12.12
N TYR A 186 -18.00 -3.30 11.48
CA TYR A 186 -18.23 -3.41 10.04
C TYR A 186 -19.58 -4.08 9.76
N ARG A 187 -20.07 -3.90 8.56
CA ARG A 187 -21.27 -4.54 8.02
C ARG A 187 -20.90 -5.20 6.70
N LEU A 188 -21.13 -6.51 6.59
CA LEU A 188 -21.00 -7.19 5.32
C LEU A 188 -22.20 -6.85 4.43
N GLY A 189 -21.92 -6.45 3.21
CA GLY A 189 -22.93 -6.06 2.24
C GLY A 189 -22.74 -6.75 0.89
N TRP A 190 -23.83 -6.84 0.13
CA TRP A 190 -23.78 -7.30 -1.24
C TRP A 190 -22.85 -6.40 -2.06
N TRP A 191 -21.98 -6.98 -2.90
CA TRP A 191 -20.96 -6.23 -3.65
C TRP A 191 -21.51 -5.06 -4.48
N ARG A 192 -22.79 -5.15 -4.92
CA ARG A 192 -23.46 -4.08 -5.67
C ARG A 192 -23.67 -2.79 -4.87
N LEU A 193 -23.74 -2.88 -3.54
CA LEU A 193 -23.89 -1.73 -2.65
C LEU A 193 -22.66 -0.81 -2.68
N ALA A 194 -21.53 -1.30 -3.14
CA ALA A 194 -20.31 -0.50 -3.34
C ALA A 194 -20.52 0.73 -4.25
N ARG A 195 -21.52 0.73 -5.10
CA ARG A 195 -21.78 1.84 -6.02
C ARG A 195 -22.50 3.03 -5.36
N THR A 196 -23.29 2.79 -4.34
CA THR A 196 -24.22 3.78 -3.80
C THR A 196 -24.12 3.97 -2.29
N GLU A 197 -23.61 2.99 -1.56
CA GLU A 197 -23.67 2.97 -0.10
C GLU A 197 -22.28 2.92 0.59
N LEU A 198 -21.18 2.88 -0.18
CA LEU A 198 -19.84 2.82 0.39
C LEU A 198 -19.56 4.06 1.25
N ASN A 199 -19.08 3.87 2.47
CA ASN A 199 -18.79 4.95 3.40
C ASN A 199 -17.28 5.17 3.66
N TYR A 200 -16.44 4.72 2.73
CA TYR A 200 -15.02 5.06 2.71
C TYR A 200 -14.58 5.46 1.31
N ARG A 201 -13.55 6.29 1.22
CA ARG A 201 -12.94 6.63 -0.07
C ARG A 201 -12.14 5.43 -0.58
N ARG A 202 -12.24 5.15 -1.87
CA ARG A 202 -11.53 4.07 -2.56
C ARG A 202 -10.83 4.60 -3.80
N PHE A 203 -9.93 3.79 -4.33
CA PHE A 203 -9.28 4.09 -5.60
C PHE A 203 -10.24 3.85 -6.77
N PHE A 204 -10.68 4.92 -7.44
CA PHE A 204 -11.70 4.88 -8.50
C PHE A 204 -12.96 4.10 -8.08
N THR A 205 -13.21 2.98 -8.76
CA THR A 205 -14.36 2.09 -8.49
C THR A 205 -13.94 0.74 -7.90
N ILE A 206 -12.68 0.60 -7.48
CA ILE A 206 -12.10 -0.65 -6.99
C ILE A 206 -12.28 -0.70 -5.46
N SER A 207 -13.22 -1.55 -5.00
CA SER A 207 -13.57 -1.61 -3.58
C SER A 207 -12.49 -2.30 -2.72
N GLU A 208 -11.63 -3.07 -3.35
CA GLU A 208 -10.48 -3.75 -2.74
C GLU A 208 -9.28 -2.83 -2.52
N LEU A 209 -9.39 -1.55 -2.89
CA LEU A 209 -8.34 -0.54 -2.70
C LEU A 209 -8.89 0.63 -1.87
N ILE A 210 -8.70 0.56 -0.57
CA ILE A 210 -9.15 1.59 0.39
C ILE A 210 -8.18 2.78 0.40
N ALA A 211 -8.71 3.99 0.33
CA ALA A 211 -7.90 5.20 0.30
C ALA A 211 -7.24 5.51 1.65
N VAL A 212 -5.98 5.95 1.57
CA VAL A 212 -5.16 6.36 2.71
C VAL A 212 -5.16 7.88 2.84
N ARG A 213 -5.23 8.39 4.07
CA ARG A 213 -5.27 9.82 4.39
C ARG A 213 -3.87 10.39 4.55
N VAL A 214 -3.08 10.41 3.49
CA VAL A 214 -1.72 10.96 3.52
C VAL A 214 -1.67 12.49 3.73
N GLU A 215 -2.81 13.17 3.69
CA GLU A 215 -2.95 14.57 4.14
C GLU A 215 -2.77 14.71 5.66
N ASP A 216 -3.02 13.65 6.44
CA ASP A 216 -2.71 13.59 7.86
C ASP A 216 -1.18 13.45 8.05
N PRO A 217 -0.52 14.34 8.83
CA PRO A 217 0.94 14.31 8.98
C PRO A 217 1.50 13.01 9.61
N GLU A 218 0.77 12.40 10.53
CA GLU A 218 1.22 11.16 11.18
C GLU A 218 1.08 9.97 10.24
N VAL A 219 0.00 9.94 9.45
CA VAL A 219 -0.19 8.91 8.41
C VAL A 219 0.87 9.05 7.33
N PHE A 220 1.13 10.28 6.86
CA PHE A 220 2.22 10.53 5.91
C PHE A 220 3.57 10.05 6.46
N ALA A 221 3.92 10.42 7.70
CA ALA A 221 5.18 10.01 8.31
C ALA A 221 5.31 8.48 8.38
N ALA A 222 4.25 7.78 8.80
CA ALA A 222 4.26 6.33 8.91
C ALA A 222 4.36 5.62 7.55
N THR A 223 3.60 6.08 6.56
CA THR A 223 3.56 5.42 5.24
C THR A 223 4.77 5.72 4.35
N HIS A 224 5.56 6.75 4.67
CA HIS A 224 6.74 7.13 3.89
C HIS A 224 8.07 6.84 4.60
N ALA A 225 8.05 6.39 5.85
CA ALA A 225 9.27 6.19 6.66
C ALA A 225 10.31 5.33 5.94
N THR A 226 9.94 4.14 5.49
CA THR A 226 10.83 3.20 4.79
C THR A 226 11.39 3.78 3.50
N LEU A 227 10.56 4.45 2.71
CA LEU A 227 10.99 5.08 1.46
C LEU A 227 11.98 6.21 1.70
N LEU A 228 11.72 7.07 2.69
CA LEU A 228 12.62 8.16 3.06
C LEU A 228 13.94 7.65 3.65
N GLU A 229 13.92 6.51 4.34
CA GLU A 229 15.14 5.85 4.79
C GLU A 229 15.97 5.34 3.61
N LEU A 230 15.36 4.70 2.63
CA LEU A 230 16.04 4.26 1.41
C LEU A 230 16.63 5.44 0.61
N VAL A 231 15.95 6.59 0.58
CA VAL A 231 16.49 7.83 -0.01
C VAL A 231 17.68 8.33 0.80
N ARG A 232 17.56 8.43 2.12
CA ARG A 232 18.65 8.87 3.02
C ARG A 232 19.91 8.02 2.86
N ASP A 233 19.74 6.72 2.73
CA ASP A 233 20.83 5.76 2.57
C ASP A 233 21.40 5.75 1.13
N GLY A 234 20.83 6.55 0.25
CA GLY A 234 21.23 6.61 -1.15
C GLY A 234 20.95 5.33 -1.93
N VAL A 235 19.97 4.54 -1.54
CA VAL A 235 19.50 3.36 -2.29
C VAL A 235 18.55 3.78 -3.41
N VAL A 236 17.73 4.80 -3.18
CA VAL A 236 16.75 5.35 -4.11
C VAL A 236 17.13 6.79 -4.43
N ASP A 237 17.20 7.14 -5.72
CA ASP A 237 17.57 8.46 -6.23
C ASP A 237 16.37 9.33 -6.58
N GLY A 238 15.20 8.70 -6.82
CA GLY A 238 13.96 9.41 -7.17
C GLY A 238 12.71 8.61 -6.89
N LEU A 239 11.59 9.31 -6.81
CA LEU A 239 10.26 8.72 -6.61
C LEU A 239 9.34 9.09 -7.77
N ARG A 240 8.62 8.10 -8.31
CA ARG A 240 7.46 8.32 -9.18
C ARG A 240 6.20 8.07 -8.36
N ILE A 241 5.29 9.02 -8.40
CA ILE A 241 4.08 8.97 -7.57
C ILE A 241 2.93 8.45 -8.42
N ASP A 242 2.32 7.35 -7.96
CA ASP A 242 1.16 6.78 -8.61
C ASP A 242 -0.10 7.59 -8.27
N HIS A 243 -0.82 8.02 -9.30
CA HIS A 243 -2.11 8.72 -9.22
C HIS A 243 -2.21 9.78 -8.10
N PRO A 244 -1.36 10.82 -8.09
CA PRO A 244 -1.47 11.89 -7.11
C PRO A 244 -2.77 12.68 -7.23
N ASP A 245 -3.41 12.67 -8.42
CA ASP A 245 -4.71 13.25 -8.70
C ASP A 245 -5.87 12.65 -7.88
N GLY A 246 -5.70 11.41 -7.38
CA GLY A 246 -6.66 10.75 -6.50
C GLY A 246 -6.58 11.15 -5.02
N LEU A 247 -5.60 11.97 -4.63
CA LEU A 247 -5.43 12.44 -3.25
C LEU A 247 -6.42 13.55 -2.90
N ALA A 248 -6.71 13.73 -1.61
CA ALA A 248 -7.57 14.82 -1.14
C ALA A 248 -6.93 16.20 -1.34
N ASP A 249 -5.61 16.31 -1.20
CA ASP A 249 -4.80 17.50 -1.44
C ASP A 249 -3.52 17.14 -2.19
N PRO A 250 -3.58 17.01 -3.53
CA PRO A 250 -2.43 16.63 -4.34
C PRO A 250 -1.24 17.59 -4.21
N GLU A 251 -1.51 18.89 -4.25
CA GLU A 251 -0.46 19.92 -4.19
C GLU A 251 0.22 19.93 -2.82
N GLY A 252 -0.55 19.91 -1.75
CA GLY A 252 -0.03 19.85 -0.38
C GLY A 252 0.79 18.58 -0.14
N TYR A 253 0.35 17.46 -0.68
CA TYR A 253 1.10 16.20 -0.63
C TYR A 253 2.45 16.31 -1.36
N LEU A 254 2.46 16.78 -2.61
CA LEU A 254 3.69 16.92 -3.39
C LEU A 254 4.71 17.85 -2.72
N ARG A 255 4.25 18.98 -2.19
CA ARG A 255 5.12 19.91 -1.43
C ARG A 255 5.67 19.28 -0.14
N ARG A 256 4.87 18.46 0.54
CA ARG A 256 5.30 17.75 1.75
C ARG A 256 6.34 16.70 1.40
N LEU A 257 6.08 15.90 0.37
CA LEU A 257 7.01 14.86 -0.10
C LEU A 257 8.33 15.46 -0.56
N ASP A 258 8.32 16.53 -1.35
CA ASP A 258 9.56 17.23 -1.78
C ASP A 258 10.41 17.66 -0.58
N ARG A 259 9.78 18.31 0.42
CA ARG A 259 10.50 18.69 1.66
C ARG A 259 11.09 17.50 2.41
N ALA A 260 10.30 16.42 2.53
CA ALA A 260 10.74 15.21 3.23
C ALA A 260 11.91 14.51 2.52
N VAL A 261 11.84 14.39 1.19
CA VAL A 261 12.89 13.81 0.36
C VAL A 261 14.18 14.65 0.46
N ARG A 262 14.09 15.99 0.34
CA ARG A 262 15.25 16.87 0.51
C ARG A 262 15.88 16.76 1.89
N ALA A 263 15.06 16.71 2.93
CA ALA A 263 15.56 16.52 4.29
C ALA A 263 16.23 15.16 4.49
N ALA A 264 15.68 14.09 3.88
CA ALA A 264 16.28 12.76 3.95
C ALA A 264 17.61 12.67 3.17
N ALA A 265 17.66 13.25 1.98
CA ALA A 265 18.87 13.25 1.13
C ALA A 265 20.01 14.12 1.68
N GLY A 266 19.74 15.00 2.67
CA GLY A 266 20.71 15.98 3.17
C GLY A 266 20.89 17.15 2.21
N ASP A 267 21.60 18.21 2.65
CA ASP A 267 21.82 19.44 1.87
C ASP A 267 22.66 19.26 0.58
N GLY A 268 23.01 18.03 0.23
CA GLY A 268 23.83 17.69 -0.95
C GLY A 268 23.05 17.50 -2.26
N VAL A 269 21.74 17.33 -2.22
CA VAL A 269 20.91 17.17 -3.42
C VAL A 269 20.46 18.53 -3.90
N ARG A 270 21.14 19.08 -4.91
CA ARG A 270 20.66 20.25 -5.65
C ARG A 270 19.39 19.87 -6.38
N GLY A 271 18.28 20.50 -6.01
CA GLY A 271 17.04 20.39 -6.74
C GLY A 271 17.19 20.86 -8.19
N PRO A 272 16.33 20.42 -9.10
CA PRO A 272 16.29 20.94 -10.45
C PRO A 272 16.00 22.44 -10.39
N GLY A 273 16.85 23.22 -11.09
CA GLY A 273 16.60 24.64 -11.38
C GLY A 273 15.45 24.78 -12.37
#